data_04859cd18682c49b2e24b1bf9af0455c
#
_entry.id   04859cd18682c49b2e24b1bf9af0455c
#
_cell.length_a   1.000
_cell.length_b   1.000
_cell.length_c   1.000
_cell.angle_alpha   90.00
_cell.angle_beta   90.00
_cell.angle_gamma   90.00
#
_symmetry.space_group_name_H-M   'P 1'
#
loop_
_entity.id
_entity.type
_entity.pdbx_description
1 polymer ?
#
loop_
_entity_poly.entity_id
_entity_poly.type
_entity_poly.pdbx_seq_one_letter_code
_entity_poly.pdbx_strand_id
1 'polypeptide(L)'
;NDSSNQSKKPWSLLEYLVVFRKKEISPAELIQVIWPDDPGVNPAGALKTLMFRSRKLLEPLDLPPQKLLVQQRGTYSWTKEYTTILDIDEFEAICAKVLNQKLSDEEALPLCLAGLDLYKGDFLPRAEYESWVIPVSTYYHSLYQKLMYHTVKILSAREDFSRITALCQTAIRIEPFDEELRYHLVYSLYRDGHTRQALEEYNNTLRSEERRVGK
;
A
#
# COMPACT_ATOMS: atom_id res chain seq x y z
N ASN A 1 7.87 -0.37 28.70
CA ASN A 1 8.43 -0.42 27.33
C ASN A 1 8.23 0.89 26.55
N ASP A 2 8.45 2.04 27.22
CA ASP A 2 8.23 3.38 26.62
C ASP A 2 9.33 3.78 25.60
N SER A 3 10.53 3.22 25.70
CA SER A 3 11.68 3.65 24.88
C SER A 3 11.58 3.20 23.40
N SER A 4 10.99 2.06 23.12
CA SER A 4 10.81 1.57 21.74
C SER A 4 9.73 2.35 20.98
N ASN A 5 8.73 2.85 21.69
CA ASN A 5 7.64 3.64 21.11
C ASN A 5 8.08 5.08 20.82
N GLN A 6 8.97 5.66 21.62
CA GLN A 6 9.55 6.98 21.39
C GLN A 6 10.48 7.05 20.18
N SER A 7 11.10 5.94 19.77
CA SER A 7 11.96 5.88 18.58
C SER A 7 11.18 5.74 17.27
N LYS A 8 9.93 5.24 17.32
CA LYS A 8 9.07 5.06 16.14
C LYS A 8 8.35 6.36 15.73
N LYS A 9 7.93 7.18 16.68
CA LYS A 9 7.15 8.41 16.42
C LYS A 9 7.78 9.38 15.42
N PRO A 10 9.10 9.62 15.38
CA PRO A 10 9.70 10.47 14.34
C PRO A 10 9.50 9.92 12.92
N TRP A 11 9.53 8.60 12.74
CA TRP A 11 9.22 7.96 11.46
C TRP A 11 7.75 8.07 11.10
N SER A 12 6.86 7.78 12.04
CA SER A 12 5.41 7.92 11.84
C SER A 12 5.03 9.35 11.42
N LEU A 13 5.64 10.38 12.03
CA LEU A 13 5.46 11.77 11.62
C LEU A 13 5.94 12.01 10.18
N LEU A 14 7.11 11.49 9.79
CA LEU A 14 7.65 11.61 8.44
C LEU A 14 6.76 10.93 7.42
N GLU A 15 6.37 9.68 7.69
CA GLU A 15 5.48 8.89 6.86
C GLU A 15 4.15 9.63 6.61
N TYR A 16 3.55 10.16 7.68
CA TYR A 16 2.31 10.94 7.56
C TYR A 16 2.48 12.18 6.68
N LEU A 17 3.53 12.98 6.94
CA LEU A 17 3.78 14.21 6.18
C LEU A 17 4.14 13.93 4.71
N VAL A 18 4.83 12.84 4.41
CA VAL A 18 5.18 12.43 3.05
C VAL A 18 3.95 11.92 2.30
N VAL A 19 3.13 11.08 2.92
CA VAL A 19 1.91 10.56 2.32
C VAL A 19 0.93 11.69 2.03
N PHE A 20 0.73 12.59 2.97
CA PHE A 20 -0.17 13.74 2.84
C PHE A 20 0.53 15.02 2.36
N ARG A 21 1.66 14.90 1.66
CA ARG A 21 2.52 16.03 1.23
C ARG A 21 1.83 17.11 0.40
N LYS A 22 0.68 16.82 -0.18
CA LYS A 22 -0.14 17.78 -0.94
C LYS A 22 -0.93 18.72 -0.03
N LYS A 23 -0.97 18.45 1.29
CA LYS A 23 -1.72 19.23 2.30
C LYS A 23 -0.80 20.02 3.21
N GLU A 24 -1.35 21.10 3.76
CA GLU A 24 -0.81 21.79 4.93
C GLU A 24 -1.56 21.27 6.16
N ILE A 25 -0.82 20.73 7.13
CA ILE A 25 -1.36 19.97 8.24
C ILE A 25 -1.26 20.80 9.52
N SER A 26 -2.35 20.88 10.26
CA SER A 26 -2.37 21.64 11.51
C SER A 26 -1.63 20.91 12.63
N PRO A 27 -1.07 21.63 13.63
CA PRO A 27 -0.51 21.02 14.83
C PRO A 27 -1.49 20.09 15.55
N ALA A 28 -2.77 20.47 15.59
CA ALA A 28 -3.82 19.69 16.25
C ALA A 28 -4.02 18.33 15.55
N GLU A 29 -4.06 18.32 14.22
CA GLU A 29 -4.15 17.10 13.43
C GLU A 29 -2.94 16.18 13.66
N LEU A 30 -1.71 16.71 13.63
CA LEU A 30 -0.51 15.93 13.91
C LEU A 30 -0.49 15.35 15.33
N ILE A 31 -0.93 16.13 16.32
CA ILE A 31 -1.01 15.66 17.70
C ILE A 31 -1.99 14.50 17.80
N GLN A 32 -3.17 14.62 17.19
CA GLN A 32 -4.19 13.58 17.18
C GLN A 32 -3.70 12.30 16.49
N VAL A 33 -2.97 12.43 15.40
CA VAL A 33 -2.42 11.30 14.64
C VAL A 33 -1.32 10.58 15.41
N ILE A 34 -0.39 11.33 16.02
CA ILE A 34 0.79 10.75 16.67
C ILE A 34 0.51 10.29 18.12
N TRP A 35 -0.45 10.89 18.76
CA TRP A 35 -0.87 10.59 20.15
C TRP A 35 -2.39 10.49 20.25
N PRO A 36 -3.02 9.49 19.61
CA PRO A 36 -4.49 9.39 19.57
C PRO A 36 -5.11 9.20 20.97
N ASP A 37 -4.43 8.46 21.86
CA ASP A 37 -4.98 8.08 23.17
C ASP A 37 -4.62 9.08 24.27
N ASP A 38 -3.40 9.59 24.27
CA ASP A 38 -2.91 10.54 25.29
C ASP A 38 -1.89 11.52 24.70
N PRO A 39 -2.30 12.76 24.43
CA PRO A 39 -1.38 13.80 23.94
C PRO A 39 -0.46 14.35 25.05
N GLY A 40 -0.66 13.98 26.33
CA GLY A 40 0.11 14.44 27.47
C GLY A 40 -0.20 15.89 27.88
N VAL A 41 0.53 16.39 28.90
CA VAL A 41 0.31 17.72 29.50
C VAL A 41 0.71 18.87 28.57
N ASN A 42 1.72 18.66 27.71
CA ASN A 42 2.21 19.69 26.77
C ASN A 42 2.39 19.14 25.36
N PRO A 43 1.32 18.87 24.64
CA PRO A 43 1.38 18.26 23.31
C PRO A 43 2.07 19.16 22.27
N ALA A 44 1.95 20.47 22.37
CA ALA A 44 2.62 21.40 21.47
C ALA A 44 4.16 21.39 21.64
N GLY A 45 4.64 21.29 22.88
CA GLY A 45 6.07 21.11 23.17
C GLY A 45 6.59 19.76 22.70
N ALA A 46 5.81 18.70 22.91
CA ALA A 46 6.12 17.36 22.45
C ALA A 46 6.23 17.31 20.91
N LEU A 47 5.30 17.94 20.19
CA LEU A 47 5.33 18.03 18.72
C LEU A 47 6.57 18.78 18.21
N LYS A 48 6.93 19.92 18.84
CA LYS A 48 8.17 20.65 18.48
C LYS A 48 9.43 19.77 18.64
N THR A 49 9.50 19.02 19.74
CA THR A 49 10.61 18.09 19.98
C THR A 49 10.62 16.95 18.96
N LEU A 50 9.45 16.44 18.63
CA LEU A 50 9.30 15.39 17.60
C LEU A 50 9.74 15.89 16.23
N MET A 51 9.31 17.08 15.82
CA MET A 51 9.74 17.73 14.57
C MET A 51 11.26 17.89 14.49
N PHE A 52 11.88 18.28 15.59
CA PHE A 52 13.36 18.38 15.65
C PHE A 52 14.02 17.01 15.45
N ARG A 53 13.51 15.96 16.11
CA ARG A 53 14.02 14.58 15.96
C ARG A 53 13.81 14.05 14.55
N SER A 54 12.66 14.32 13.95
CA SER A 54 12.34 13.90 12.57
C SER A 54 13.25 14.59 11.56
N ARG A 55 13.59 15.88 11.75
CA ARG A 55 14.57 16.58 10.91
C ARG A 55 15.96 15.96 10.99
N LYS A 56 16.38 15.48 12.16
CA LYS A 56 17.67 14.76 12.31
C LYS A 56 17.72 13.47 11.50
N LEU A 57 16.59 12.77 11.33
CA LEU A 57 16.55 11.57 10.49
C LEU A 57 16.73 11.88 9.00
N LEU A 58 16.53 13.15 8.58
CA LEU A 58 16.70 13.59 7.20
C LEU A 58 18.09 14.15 6.90
N GLU A 59 18.94 14.35 7.91
CA GLU A 59 20.31 14.86 7.72
C GLU A 59 21.14 14.05 6.71
N PRO A 60 21.03 12.70 6.64
CA PRO A 60 21.79 11.92 5.66
C PRO A 60 21.40 12.13 4.20
N LEU A 61 20.33 12.87 3.93
CA LEU A 61 19.87 13.13 2.54
C LEU A 61 20.63 14.25 1.84
N ASP A 62 21.63 14.88 2.49
CA ASP A 62 22.38 16.04 1.97
C ASP A 62 21.51 17.22 1.53
N LEU A 63 20.29 17.31 2.07
CA LEU A 63 19.33 18.38 1.84
C LEU A 63 19.04 19.10 3.16
N PRO A 64 18.79 20.42 3.16
CA PRO A 64 18.45 21.13 4.39
C PRO A 64 17.15 20.55 5.01
N PRO A 65 17.19 19.92 6.21
CA PRO A 65 15.98 19.29 6.77
C PRO A 65 14.82 20.27 7.02
N GLN A 66 15.13 21.56 7.22
CA GLN A 66 14.12 22.62 7.40
C GLN A 66 13.37 22.92 6.11
N LYS A 67 14.00 22.66 4.95
CA LYS A 67 13.36 22.79 3.64
C LYS A 67 12.55 21.55 3.26
N LEU A 68 12.86 20.39 3.86
CA LEU A 68 12.09 19.16 3.70
C LEU A 68 10.84 19.15 4.57
N LEU A 69 11.01 19.40 5.87
CA LEU A 69 9.93 19.55 6.85
C LEU A 69 9.69 21.03 7.11
N VAL A 70 8.75 21.59 6.38
CA VAL A 70 8.43 23.02 6.39
C VAL A 70 7.42 23.31 7.52
N GLN A 71 7.70 24.39 8.26
CA GLN A 71 6.76 24.99 9.20
C GLN A 71 6.49 26.41 8.75
N GLN A 72 5.27 26.70 8.35
CA GLN A 72 4.89 28.01 7.85
C GLN A 72 3.44 28.36 8.29
N ARG A 73 3.23 29.60 8.72
CA ARG A 73 1.89 30.11 9.11
C ARG A 73 1.13 29.25 10.10
N GLY A 74 1.86 28.56 11.01
CA GLY A 74 1.25 27.70 12.02
C GLY A 74 0.89 26.30 11.55
N THR A 75 1.23 25.92 10.32
CA THR A 75 1.03 24.58 9.78
C THR A 75 2.35 23.88 9.51
N TYR A 76 2.28 22.59 9.30
CA TYR A 76 3.40 21.73 8.89
C TYR A 76 3.10 21.10 7.55
N SER A 77 4.13 20.96 6.72
CA SER A 77 4.01 20.30 5.41
C SER A 77 5.32 19.64 5.00
N TRP A 78 5.23 18.66 4.12
CA TRP A 78 6.37 18.18 3.36
C TRP A 78 6.74 19.22 2.29
N THR A 79 7.98 19.23 1.86
CA THR A 79 8.52 20.19 0.89
C THR A 79 7.71 20.23 -0.42
N LYS A 80 7.62 21.45 -0.98
CA LYS A 80 7.18 21.68 -2.36
C LYS A 80 8.35 22.13 -3.27
N GLU A 81 9.54 22.35 -2.67
CA GLU A 81 10.75 22.79 -3.38
C GLU A 81 11.42 21.62 -4.11
N TYR A 82 11.33 20.42 -3.55
CA TYR A 82 11.90 19.20 -4.13
C TYR A 82 10.80 18.25 -4.58
N THR A 83 10.98 17.68 -5.77
CA THR A 83 10.06 16.66 -6.28
C THR A 83 10.19 15.39 -5.44
N THR A 84 9.07 14.94 -4.88
CA THR A 84 8.97 13.68 -4.15
C THR A 84 8.17 12.70 -4.99
N ILE A 85 8.81 11.61 -5.39
CA ILE A 85 8.20 10.53 -6.17
C ILE A 85 7.90 9.39 -5.21
N LEU A 86 6.66 8.95 -5.19
CA LEU A 86 6.21 7.79 -4.41
C LEU A 86 5.65 6.74 -5.36
N ASP A 87 5.94 5.49 -5.08
CA ASP A 87 5.40 4.32 -5.77
C ASP A 87 3.86 4.30 -5.74
N ILE A 88 3.28 4.68 -4.62
CA ILE A 88 1.82 4.79 -4.47
C ILE A 88 1.17 5.80 -5.43
N ASP A 89 1.85 6.91 -5.78
CA ASP A 89 1.30 7.88 -6.75
C ASP A 89 1.31 7.31 -8.17
N GLU A 90 2.37 6.61 -8.54
CA GLU A 90 2.47 5.95 -9.83
C GLU A 90 1.44 4.83 -9.95
N PHE A 91 1.31 4.02 -8.90
CA PHE A 91 0.30 2.98 -8.82
C PHE A 91 -1.12 3.55 -8.95
N GLU A 92 -1.45 4.60 -8.20
CA GLU A 92 -2.76 5.26 -8.24
C GLU A 92 -3.05 5.86 -9.63
N ALA A 93 -2.05 6.49 -10.26
CA ALA A 93 -2.17 7.05 -11.61
C ALA A 93 -2.44 5.96 -12.66
N ILE A 94 -1.76 4.82 -12.57
CA ILE A 94 -1.99 3.66 -13.43
C ILE A 94 -3.42 3.12 -13.21
N CYS A 95 -3.82 2.89 -11.96
CA CYS A 95 -5.16 2.42 -11.64
C CYS A 95 -6.25 3.37 -12.16
N ALA A 96 -6.07 4.68 -11.94
CA ALA A 96 -7.00 5.69 -12.44
C ALA A 96 -7.12 5.68 -13.97
N LYS A 97 -6.00 5.52 -14.67
CA LYS A 97 -5.97 5.45 -16.13
C LYS A 97 -6.68 4.19 -16.64
N VAL A 98 -6.34 3.02 -16.08
CA VAL A 98 -6.88 1.72 -16.52
C VAL A 98 -8.36 1.56 -16.19
N LEU A 99 -8.76 1.93 -14.95
CA LEU A 99 -10.11 1.65 -14.46
C LEU A 99 -11.15 2.70 -14.88
N ASN A 100 -10.72 3.94 -15.18
CA ASN A 100 -11.66 5.05 -15.46
C ASN A 100 -11.64 5.53 -16.92
N GLN A 101 -10.66 5.10 -17.73
CA GLN A 101 -10.58 5.48 -19.14
C GLN A 101 -10.99 4.28 -20.04
N LYS A 102 -11.52 4.58 -21.21
CA LYS A 102 -11.81 3.56 -22.23
C LYS A 102 -10.53 3.25 -23.01
N LEU A 103 -9.71 2.36 -22.48
CA LEU A 103 -8.54 1.83 -23.16
C LEU A 103 -8.89 0.54 -23.89
N SER A 104 -8.22 0.27 -25.00
CA SER A 104 -8.22 -1.07 -25.59
C SER A 104 -7.46 -2.04 -24.68
N ASP A 105 -7.75 -3.34 -24.78
CA ASP A 105 -7.04 -4.38 -24.03
C ASP A 105 -5.52 -4.38 -24.32
N GLU A 106 -5.12 -3.93 -25.51
CA GLU A 106 -3.70 -3.83 -25.90
C GLU A 106 -2.99 -2.69 -25.18
N GLU A 107 -3.69 -1.57 -24.97
CA GLU A 107 -3.16 -0.42 -24.23
C GLU A 107 -3.22 -0.64 -22.72
N ALA A 108 -4.27 -1.29 -22.23
CA ALA A 108 -4.49 -1.51 -20.80
C ALA A 108 -3.53 -2.56 -20.22
N LEU A 109 -3.28 -3.68 -20.91
CA LEU A 109 -2.52 -4.80 -20.35
C LEU A 109 -1.12 -4.43 -19.88
N PRO A 110 -0.27 -3.71 -20.63
CA PRO A 110 1.06 -3.33 -20.15
C PRO A 110 0.99 -2.41 -18.92
N LEU A 111 -0.01 -1.52 -18.84
CA LEU A 111 -0.23 -0.67 -17.67
C LEU A 111 -0.68 -1.50 -16.46
N CYS A 112 -1.59 -2.44 -16.66
CA CYS A 112 -2.02 -3.37 -15.62
C CYS A 112 -0.83 -4.11 -15.01
N LEU A 113 0.02 -4.71 -15.85
CA LEU A 113 1.18 -5.46 -15.38
C LEU A 113 2.17 -4.56 -14.64
N ALA A 114 2.44 -3.35 -15.14
CA ALA A 114 3.28 -2.38 -14.45
C ALA A 114 2.70 -1.98 -13.08
N GLY A 115 1.39 -1.71 -12.99
CA GLY A 115 0.73 -1.39 -11.74
C GLY A 115 0.76 -2.55 -10.75
N LEU A 116 0.51 -3.78 -11.18
CA LEU A 116 0.60 -4.96 -10.31
C LEU A 116 2.03 -5.19 -9.81
N ASP A 117 3.05 -4.85 -10.61
CA ASP A 117 4.45 -4.96 -10.17
C ASP A 117 4.84 -3.89 -9.13
N LEU A 118 4.19 -2.75 -9.10
CA LEU A 118 4.42 -1.73 -8.06
C LEU A 118 3.87 -2.14 -6.70
N TYR A 119 2.77 -2.91 -6.65
CA TYR A 119 2.15 -3.33 -5.39
C TYR A 119 2.89 -4.54 -4.80
N LYS A 120 3.62 -4.33 -3.72
CA LYS A 120 4.45 -5.37 -3.07
C LYS A 120 3.84 -5.94 -1.78
N GLY A 121 2.65 -5.51 -1.41
CA GLY A 121 1.95 -5.89 -0.18
C GLY A 121 1.32 -4.69 0.51
N ASP A 122 1.00 -4.86 1.78
CA ASP A 122 0.33 -3.83 2.58
C ASP A 122 1.09 -2.51 2.63
N PHE A 123 0.31 -1.44 2.58
CA PHE A 123 0.83 -0.08 2.72
C PHE A 123 1.41 0.13 4.13
N LEU A 124 2.67 0.54 4.22
CA LEU A 124 3.40 0.77 5.48
C LEU A 124 3.24 -0.38 6.50
N PRO A 125 3.70 -1.61 6.20
CA PRO A 125 3.44 -2.80 7.01
C PRO A 125 4.03 -2.72 8.43
N ARG A 126 4.98 -1.80 8.68
CA ARG A 126 5.53 -1.56 10.03
C ARG A 126 4.69 -0.62 10.89
N ALA A 127 3.73 0.07 10.26
CA ALA A 127 2.81 1.02 10.86
C ALA A 127 1.34 0.59 10.73
N GLU A 128 1.07 -0.68 10.48
CA GLU A 128 -0.27 -1.25 10.21
C GLU A 128 -1.31 -0.97 11.32
N TYR A 129 -0.85 -0.78 12.56
CA TYR A 129 -1.71 -0.49 13.71
C TYR A 129 -2.02 1.00 13.89
N GLU A 130 -1.41 1.88 13.11
CA GLU A 130 -1.71 3.31 13.19
C GLU A 130 -3.05 3.61 12.51
N SER A 131 -3.94 4.29 13.24
CA SER A 131 -5.33 4.52 12.79
C SER A 131 -5.45 5.22 11.44
N TRP A 132 -4.48 6.06 11.08
CA TRP A 132 -4.44 6.75 9.80
C TRP A 132 -3.96 5.87 8.64
N VAL A 133 -3.19 4.80 8.92
CA VAL A 133 -2.67 3.85 7.92
C VAL A 133 -3.78 2.94 7.42
N ILE A 134 -4.66 2.48 8.32
CA ILE A 134 -5.72 1.51 8.00
C ILE A 134 -6.57 1.94 6.78
N PRO A 135 -7.18 3.14 6.74
CA PRO A 135 -8.00 3.54 5.60
C PRO A 135 -7.19 3.70 4.30
N VAL A 136 -5.92 4.13 4.40
CA VAL A 136 -5.03 4.28 3.24
C VAL A 136 -4.64 2.90 2.69
N SER A 137 -4.28 1.96 3.56
CA SER A 137 -3.99 0.58 3.19
C SER A 137 -5.20 -0.09 2.52
N THR A 138 -6.39 0.05 3.12
CA THR A 138 -7.64 -0.49 2.56
C THR A 138 -7.93 0.10 1.16
N TYR A 139 -7.66 1.37 0.96
CA TYR A 139 -7.84 2.03 -0.35
C TYR A 139 -6.91 1.43 -1.41
N TYR A 140 -5.59 1.33 -1.14
CA TYR A 140 -4.65 0.76 -2.09
C TYR A 140 -4.86 -0.74 -2.33
N HIS A 141 -5.23 -1.48 -1.31
CA HIS A 141 -5.64 -2.88 -1.42
C HIS A 141 -6.84 -3.04 -2.38
N SER A 142 -7.89 -2.22 -2.21
CA SER A 142 -9.05 -2.22 -3.12
C SER A 142 -8.68 -1.88 -4.57
N LEU A 143 -7.73 -0.95 -4.79
CA LEU A 143 -7.24 -0.64 -6.13
C LEU A 143 -6.47 -1.82 -6.73
N TYR A 144 -5.62 -2.48 -5.93
CA TYR A 144 -4.88 -3.67 -6.35
C TYR A 144 -5.81 -4.80 -6.79
N GLN A 145 -6.83 -5.12 -6.00
CA GLN A 145 -7.81 -6.15 -6.36
C GLN A 145 -8.52 -5.81 -7.68
N LYS A 146 -9.01 -4.57 -7.83
CA LYS A 146 -9.67 -4.14 -9.08
C LYS A 146 -8.75 -4.26 -10.28
N LEU A 147 -7.48 -3.85 -10.15
CA LEU A 147 -6.49 -3.95 -11.21
C LEU A 147 -6.18 -5.40 -11.56
N MET A 148 -6.03 -6.26 -10.54
CA MET A 148 -5.77 -7.68 -10.70
C MET A 148 -6.90 -8.38 -11.45
N TYR A 149 -8.16 -8.19 -11.04
CA TYR A 149 -9.30 -8.83 -11.72
C TYR A 149 -9.52 -8.28 -13.12
N HIS A 150 -9.25 -6.98 -13.33
CA HIS A 150 -9.27 -6.41 -14.67
C HIS A 150 -8.20 -7.07 -15.59
N THR A 151 -7.00 -7.30 -15.05
CA THR A 151 -5.91 -7.97 -15.76
C THR A 151 -6.27 -9.41 -16.11
N VAL A 152 -6.82 -10.16 -15.15
CA VAL A 152 -7.29 -11.54 -15.36
C VAL A 152 -8.35 -11.60 -16.45
N LYS A 153 -9.29 -10.65 -16.47
CA LYS A 153 -10.32 -10.56 -17.50
C LYS A 153 -9.72 -10.39 -18.90
N ILE A 154 -8.76 -9.47 -19.07
CA ILE A 154 -8.08 -9.25 -20.36
C ILE A 154 -7.34 -10.50 -20.80
N LEU A 155 -6.57 -11.13 -19.91
CA LEU A 155 -5.80 -12.33 -20.21
C LEU A 155 -6.70 -13.53 -20.51
N SER A 156 -7.83 -13.66 -19.82
CA SER A 156 -8.82 -14.71 -20.07
C SER A 156 -9.45 -14.58 -21.47
N ALA A 157 -9.75 -13.36 -21.90
CA ALA A 157 -10.26 -13.12 -23.27
C ALA A 157 -9.22 -13.47 -24.36
N ARG A 158 -7.93 -13.44 -24.01
CA ARG A 158 -6.81 -13.82 -24.88
C ARG A 158 -6.40 -15.29 -24.73
N GLU A 159 -7.04 -16.03 -23.85
CA GLU A 159 -6.70 -17.41 -23.48
C GLU A 159 -5.25 -17.58 -22.98
N ASP A 160 -4.66 -16.51 -22.42
CA ASP A 160 -3.29 -16.51 -21.88
C ASP A 160 -3.29 -17.04 -20.43
N PHE A 161 -3.62 -18.32 -20.28
CA PHE A 161 -3.77 -18.96 -18.96
C PHE A 161 -2.44 -19.11 -18.23
N SER A 162 -1.33 -19.22 -18.96
CA SER A 162 0.01 -19.28 -18.38
C SER A 162 0.34 -18.00 -17.60
N ARG A 163 0.04 -16.81 -18.16
CA ARG A 163 0.22 -15.54 -17.44
C ARG A 163 -0.73 -15.38 -16.27
N ILE A 164 -1.98 -15.82 -16.41
CA ILE A 164 -2.93 -15.80 -15.28
C ILE A 164 -2.39 -16.62 -14.13
N THR A 165 -1.89 -17.84 -14.42
CA THR A 165 -1.26 -18.72 -13.41
C THR A 165 -0.13 -18.00 -12.66
N ALA A 166 0.81 -17.39 -13.38
CA ALA A 166 1.95 -16.68 -12.79
C ALA A 166 1.51 -15.48 -11.93
N LEU A 167 0.54 -14.71 -12.40
CA LEU A 167 -0.02 -13.56 -11.66
C LEU A 167 -0.73 -14.02 -10.39
N CYS A 168 -1.60 -15.01 -10.47
CA CYS A 168 -2.32 -15.54 -9.31
C CYS A 168 -1.36 -16.13 -8.27
N GLN A 169 -0.33 -16.86 -8.68
CA GLN A 169 0.70 -17.37 -7.76
C GLN A 169 1.44 -16.26 -7.02
N THR A 170 1.70 -15.13 -7.68
CA THR A 170 2.32 -13.96 -7.04
C THR A 170 1.33 -13.28 -6.11
N ALA A 171 0.09 -13.05 -6.57
CA ALA A 171 -0.95 -12.38 -5.81
C ALA A 171 -1.35 -13.14 -4.53
N ILE A 172 -1.44 -14.45 -4.56
CA ILE A 172 -1.75 -15.31 -3.40
C ILE A 172 -0.68 -15.21 -2.30
N ARG A 173 0.57 -14.85 -2.61
CA ARG A 173 1.60 -14.59 -1.59
C ARG A 173 1.33 -13.31 -0.82
N ILE A 174 0.70 -12.32 -1.46
CA ILE A 174 0.30 -11.06 -0.87
C ILE A 174 -1.04 -11.22 -0.17
N GLU A 175 -2.00 -11.90 -0.84
CA GLU A 175 -3.38 -12.12 -0.41
C GLU A 175 -3.69 -13.62 -0.23
N PRO A 176 -3.20 -14.26 0.84
CA PRO A 176 -3.31 -15.72 0.98
C PRO A 176 -4.75 -16.23 1.12
N PHE A 177 -5.68 -15.35 1.48
CA PHE A 177 -7.07 -15.70 1.77
C PHE A 177 -8.07 -15.26 0.70
N ASP A 178 -7.58 -14.73 -0.43
CA ASP A 178 -8.44 -14.34 -1.55
C ASP A 178 -8.91 -15.58 -2.32
N GLU A 179 -10.18 -15.90 -2.20
CA GLU A 179 -10.81 -17.09 -2.81
C GLU A 179 -10.91 -16.95 -4.33
N GLU A 180 -11.13 -15.75 -4.84
CA GLU A 180 -11.25 -15.48 -6.27
C GLU A 180 -9.90 -15.68 -6.99
N LEU A 181 -8.79 -15.24 -6.38
CA LEU A 181 -7.44 -15.52 -6.89
C LEU A 181 -7.14 -17.02 -6.94
N ARG A 182 -7.56 -17.77 -5.92
CA ARG A 182 -7.41 -19.24 -5.89
C ARG A 182 -8.25 -19.92 -6.96
N TYR A 183 -9.49 -19.46 -7.15
CA TYR A 183 -10.33 -19.93 -8.24
C TYR A 183 -9.65 -19.70 -9.59
N HIS A 184 -9.17 -18.50 -9.86
CA HIS A 184 -8.49 -18.18 -11.11
C HIS A 184 -7.21 -18.99 -11.31
N LEU A 185 -6.46 -19.27 -10.25
CA LEU A 185 -5.28 -20.12 -10.30
C LEU A 185 -5.65 -21.55 -10.73
N VAL A 186 -6.61 -22.16 -10.03
CA VAL A 186 -7.05 -23.53 -10.35
C VAL A 186 -7.59 -23.62 -11.78
N TYR A 187 -8.45 -22.65 -12.15
CA TYR A 187 -9.04 -22.61 -13.48
C TYR A 187 -8.00 -22.43 -14.58
N SER A 188 -7.04 -21.53 -14.42
CA SER A 188 -6.00 -21.28 -15.41
C SER A 188 -5.05 -22.47 -15.56
N LEU A 189 -4.67 -23.14 -14.46
CA LEU A 189 -3.87 -24.37 -14.49
C LEU A 189 -4.60 -25.48 -15.27
N TYR A 190 -5.91 -25.64 -15.04
CA TYR A 190 -6.71 -26.62 -15.76
C TYR A 190 -6.78 -26.31 -17.26
N ARG A 191 -7.02 -25.07 -17.63
CA ARG A 191 -7.13 -24.62 -19.02
C ARG A 191 -5.79 -24.72 -19.77
N ASP A 192 -4.68 -24.55 -19.06
CA ASP A 192 -3.30 -24.68 -19.60
C ASP A 192 -2.80 -26.15 -19.64
N GLY A 193 -3.69 -27.11 -19.30
CA GLY A 193 -3.38 -28.55 -19.36
C GLY A 193 -2.67 -29.12 -18.14
N HIS A 194 -2.43 -28.29 -17.10
CA HIS A 194 -1.78 -28.69 -15.85
C HIS A 194 -2.76 -29.27 -14.83
N THR A 195 -3.57 -30.26 -15.25
CA THR A 195 -4.68 -30.83 -14.46
C THR A 195 -4.24 -31.34 -13.08
N ARG A 196 -3.06 -31.95 -12.98
CA ARG A 196 -2.55 -32.45 -11.70
C ARG A 196 -2.30 -31.32 -10.72
N GLN A 197 -1.65 -30.26 -11.16
CA GLN A 197 -1.39 -29.08 -10.32
C GLN A 197 -2.69 -28.36 -9.93
N ALA A 198 -3.65 -28.27 -10.86
CA ALA A 198 -4.96 -27.71 -10.57
C ALA A 198 -5.68 -28.47 -9.44
N LEU A 199 -5.63 -29.83 -9.45
CA LEU A 199 -6.20 -30.64 -8.38
C LEU A 199 -5.46 -30.50 -7.05
N GLU A 200 -4.14 -30.39 -7.07
CA GLU A 200 -3.32 -30.16 -5.88
C GLU A 200 -3.69 -28.80 -5.22
N GLU A 201 -3.78 -27.71 -6.02
CA GLU A 201 -4.17 -26.38 -5.53
C GLU A 201 -5.61 -26.35 -5.03
N TYR A 202 -6.55 -26.98 -5.71
CA TYR A 202 -7.93 -27.12 -5.26
C TYR A 202 -8.02 -27.80 -3.88
N ASN A 203 -7.33 -28.94 -3.70
CA ASN A 203 -7.30 -29.66 -2.44
C ASN A 203 -6.63 -28.85 -1.31
N ASN A 204 -5.59 -28.08 -1.62
CA ASN A 204 -4.94 -27.18 -0.66
C ASN A 204 -5.90 -26.08 -0.20
N THR A 205 -6.70 -25.54 -1.11
CA THR A 205 -7.71 -24.52 -0.81
C THR A 205 -8.77 -25.09 0.14
N LEU A 206 -9.35 -26.24 -0.16
CA LEU A 206 -10.35 -26.90 0.70
C LEU A 206 -9.81 -27.15 2.12
N ARG A 207 -8.59 -27.69 2.24
CA ARG A 207 -7.97 -27.94 3.56
C ARG A 207 -7.71 -26.64 4.35
N SER A 208 -7.43 -25.53 3.67
CA SER A 208 -7.24 -24.24 4.33
C SER A 208 -8.56 -23.68 4.89
N GLU A 209 -9.66 -23.89 4.16
CA GLU A 209 -10.99 -23.47 4.59
C GLU A 209 -11.52 -24.31 5.76
N GLU A 210 -11.35 -25.63 5.72
CA GLU A 210 -11.73 -26.53 6.84
C GLU A 210 -11.02 -26.14 8.14
N ARG A 211 -9.73 -25.78 8.09
CA ARG A 211 -8.98 -25.30 9.26
C ARG A 211 -9.47 -23.95 9.79
N ARG A 212 -10.09 -23.15 8.93
CA ARG A 212 -10.61 -21.81 9.27
C ARG A 212 -11.99 -21.90 9.92
N VAL A 213 -12.84 -22.82 9.45
CA VAL A 213 -14.20 -23.04 9.98
C VAL A 213 -14.18 -23.85 11.28
N GLY A 214 -13.15 -24.66 11.52
CA GLY A 214 -12.98 -25.49 12.71
C GLY A 214 -12.33 -24.79 13.92
N LYS A 215 -12.08 -23.48 13.86
CA LYS A 215 -11.62 -22.62 14.97
C LYS A 215 -12.70 -21.64 15.36
#